data_4fcd0bf10ae08bfd011dbdc7da88b392
#
_entry.id   4fcd0bf10ae08bfd011dbdc7da88b392
#
_cell.length_a   1.000
_cell.length_b   1.000
_cell.length_c   1.000
_cell.angle_alpha   90.00
_cell.angle_beta   90.00
_cell.angle_gamma   90.00
#
_symmetry.space_group_name_H-M   'P 1'
#
loop_
_entity.id
_entity.type
_entity.pdbx_description
1 polymer ?
#
loop_
_entity_poly.entity_id
_entity_poly.type
_entity_poly.pdbx_seq_one_letter_code
_entity_poly.pdbx_strand_id
1 'polypeptide(L)'
;SKVTVHYKGSLIDGSVFDSSYQRNEPIEFSVGIGQVIQGWDEGIMLLKKGASARFVIPSDLGYGAQGAGANIPPNSTLIFDVELIDF
;
A
#
# COMPACT_ATOMS: atom_id res chain seq x y z
N SER A 1 -14.80 7.65 -3.09
CA SER A 1 -15.24 6.78 -2.00
C SER A 1 -14.15 6.62 -0.97
N LYS A 2 -14.51 6.64 0.29
CA LYS A 2 -13.58 6.49 1.39
C LYS A 2 -13.47 5.01 1.78
N VAL A 3 -12.23 4.54 1.98
CA VAL A 3 -11.97 3.15 2.36
C VAL A 3 -11.14 3.11 3.63
N THR A 4 -11.28 2.02 4.39
CA THR A 4 -10.50 1.74 5.59
C THR A 4 -9.73 0.44 5.37
N VAL A 5 -8.41 0.48 5.50
CA VAL A 5 -7.56 -0.68 5.23
C VAL A 5 -6.53 -0.89 6.33
N HIS A 6 -6.21 -2.17 6.58
CA HIS A 6 -4.97 -2.57 7.23
C HIS A 6 -3.97 -3.01 6.17
N TYR A 7 -2.70 -2.77 6.41
CA TYR A 7 -1.66 -3.12 5.43
C TYR A 7 -0.33 -3.39 6.09
N LYS A 8 0.52 -4.13 5.37
CA LYS A 8 1.93 -4.30 5.69
C LYS A 8 2.72 -4.12 4.40
N GLY A 9 3.63 -3.15 4.39
CA GLY A 9 4.48 -2.88 3.23
C GLY A 9 5.89 -3.38 3.47
N SER A 10 6.44 -4.08 2.48
CA SER A 10 7.80 -4.60 2.54
C SER A 10 8.51 -4.45 1.21
N LEU A 11 9.84 -4.53 1.25
CA LEU A 11 10.68 -4.58 0.05
C LEU A 11 10.85 -6.03 -0.40
N ILE A 12 11.42 -6.21 -1.58
CA ILE A 12 11.65 -7.55 -2.15
C ILE A 12 12.49 -8.42 -1.21
N ASP A 13 13.44 -7.82 -0.48
CA ASP A 13 14.30 -8.56 0.46
C ASP A 13 13.60 -8.98 1.74
N GLY A 14 12.32 -8.61 1.90
CA GLY A 14 11.54 -8.95 3.09
C GLY A 14 11.55 -7.89 4.19
N SER A 15 12.30 -6.81 4.01
CA SER A 15 12.35 -5.72 5.00
C SER A 15 11.01 -5.00 5.05
N VAL A 16 10.38 -4.96 6.22
CA VAL A 16 9.11 -4.24 6.42
C VAL A 16 9.41 -2.76 6.64
N PHE A 17 8.83 -1.89 5.81
CA PHE A 17 9.05 -0.45 5.95
C PHE A 17 7.86 0.26 6.59
N ASP A 18 6.70 -0.35 6.61
CA ASP A 18 5.53 0.24 7.25
C ASP A 18 4.48 -0.84 7.50
N SER A 19 3.67 -0.67 8.56
CA SER A 19 2.61 -1.61 8.88
C SER A 19 1.57 -0.97 9.78
N SER A 20 0.31 -0.98 9.34
CA SER A 20 -0.80 -0.53 10.18
C SER A 20 -1.06 -1.51 11.33
N TYR A 21 -0.72 -2.78 11.15
CA TYR A 21 -0.88 -3.79 12.20
C TYR A 21 0.02 -3.50 13.40
N GLN A 22 1.23 -3.00 13.17
CA GLN A 22 2.15 -2.65 14.25
C GLN A 22 1.63 -1.50 15.09
N ARG A 23 0.85 -0.60 14.48
CA ARG A 23 0.24 0.54 15.16
C ARG A 23 -1.13 0.21 15.72
N ASN A 24 -1.67 -0.98 15.43
CA ASN A 24 -3.05 -1.36 15.77
C ASN A 24 -4.07 -0.34 15.29
N GLU A 25 -3.81 0.27 14.13
CA GLU A 25 -4.65 1.35 13.63
C GLU A 25 -4.73 1.30 12.11
N PRO A 26 -5.90 0.95 11.55
CA PRO A 26 -6.08 0.97 10.11
C PRO A 26 -6.04 2.41 9.60
N ILE A 27 -5.73 2.57 8.31
CA ILE A 27 -5.76 3.88 7.68
C ILE A 27 -7.04 4.06 6.90
N GLU A 28 -7.46 5.32 6.76
CA GLU A 28 -8.64 5.71 6.00
C GLU A 28 -8.23 6.74 4.97
N PHE A 29 -8.68 6.56 3.73
CA PHE A 29 -8.36 7.50 2.65
C PHE A 29 -9.41 7.41 1.55
N SER A 30 -9.43 8.42 0.67
CA SER A 30 -10.32 8.41 -0.50
C SER A 30 -9.59 7.74 -1.66
N VAL A 31 -10.21 6.70 -2.22
CA VAL A 31 -9.63 5.92 -3.30
C VAL A 31 -9.91 6.57 -4.66
N GLY A 32 -8.95 6.46 -5.58
CA GLY A 32 -9.11 6.92 -6.96
C GLY A 32 -8.78 8.38 -7.21
N ILE A 33 -8.30 9.11 -6.21
CA ILE A 33 -8.02 10.55 -6.35
C ILE A 33 -6.55 10.91 -6.03
N GLY A 34 -5.66 9.92 -6.02
CA GLY A 34 -4.23 10.19 -5.87
C GLY A 34 -3.76 10.47 -4.44
N GLN A 35 -4.53 10.12 -3.43
CA GLN A 35 -4.10 10.28 -2.03
C GLN A 35 -3.04 9.28 -1.61
N VAL A 36 -2.94 8.17 -2.33
CA VAL A 36 -1.98 7.09 -2.10
C VAL A 36 -1.24 6.80 -3.40
N ILE A 37 -0.21 5.96 -3.32
CA ILE A 37 0.53 5.58 -4.53
C ILE A 37 -0.40 4.94 -5.56
N GLN A 38 -0.06 5.09 -6.83
CA GLN A 38 -0.92 4.69 -7.94
C GLN A 38 -1.30 3.21 -7.87
N GLY A 39 -0.35 2.34 -7.49
CA GLY A 39 -0.63 0.90 -7.37
C GLY A 39 -1.74 0.61 -6.38
N TRP A 40 -1.81 1.36 -5.29
CA TRP A 40 -2.89 1.23 -4.31
C TRP A 40 -4.23 1.73 -4.86
N ASP A 41 -4.22 2.93 -5.50
CA ASP A 41 -5.45 3.48 -6.07
C ASP A 41 -6.10 2.50 -7.05
N GLU A 42 -5.29 1.85 -7.88
CA GLU A 42 -5.81 0.89 -8.86
C GLU A 42 -6.18 -0.45 -8.21
N GLY A 43 -5.32 -0.97 -7.34
CA GLY A 43 -5.50 -2.30 -6.76
C GLY A 43 -6.65 -2.36 -5.77
N ILE A 44 -6.79 -1.36 -4.91
CA ILE A 44 -7.83 -1.37 -3.88
C ILE A 44 -9.23 -1.27 -4.48
N MET A 45 -9.38 -0.56 -5.59
CA MET A 45 -10.66 -0.48 -6.27
C MET A 45 -11.18 -1.83 -6.77
N LEU A 46 -10.29 -2.81 -6.90
CA LEU A 46 -10.66 -4.16 -7.35
C LEU A 46 -11.07 -5.08 -6.20
N LEU A 47 -10.88 -4.65 -4.95
CA LEU A 47 -11.17 -5.47 -3.78
C LEU A 47 -12.60 -5.31 -3.32
N LYS A 48 -13.14 -6.39 -2.76
CA LYS A 48 -14.42 -6.36 -2.06
C LYS A 48 -14.18 -6.13 -0.58
N LYS A 49 -15.20 -5.61 0.10
CA LYS A 49 -15.17 -5.44 1.55
C LYS A 49 -14.86 -6.77 2.23
N GLY A 50 -13.89 -6.76 3.13
CA GLY A 50 -13.43 -7.94 3.84
C GLY A 50 -12.39 -8.76 3.09
N ALA A 51 -12.04 -8.39 1.86
CA ALA A 51 -11.05 -9.11 1.07
C ALA A 51 -9.63 -8.74 1.47
N SER A 52 -8.71 -9.67 1.29
CA SER A 52 -7.28 -9.46 1.46
C SER A 52 -6.57 -9.77 0.15
N ALA A 53 -5.50 -9.03 -0.13
CA ALA A 53 -4.71 -9.27 -1.34
C ALA A 53 -3.27 -8.86 -1.10
N ARG A 54 -2.37 -9.45 -1.88
CA ARG A 54 -0.98 -9.04 -1.93
C ARG A 54 -0.74 -8.30 -3.24
N PHE A 55 -0.26 -7.06 -3.14
CA PHE A 55 0.10 -6.26 -4.30
C PHE A 55 1.60 -6.26 -4.45
N VAL A 56 2.08 -6.59 -5.65
CA VAL A 56 3.47 -6.39 -6.02
C VAL A 56 3.48 -5.17 -6.94
N ILE A 57 4.04 -4.08 -6.43
CA ILE A 57 3.93 -2.77 -7.08
C ILE A 57 5.30 -2.36 -7.62
N PRO A 58 5.48 -2.29 -8.95
CA PRO A 58 6.74 -1.81 -9.49
C PRO A 58 6.97 -0.34 -9.13
N SER A 59 8.22 0.09 -9.17
CA SER A 59 8.60 1.42 -8.67
C SER A 59 7.86 2.55 -9.38
N ASP A 60 7.54 2.43 -10.64
CA ASP A 60 6.84 3.48 -11.39
C ASP A 60 5.38 3.67 -10.94
N LEU A 61 4.79 2.69 -10.27
CA LEU A 61 3.46 2.81 -9.66
C LEU A 61 3.54 3.04 -8.15
N GLY A 62 4.75 3.14 -7.60
CA GLY A 62 5.02 3.40 -6.20
C GLY A 62 5.76 4.72 -6.02
N TYR A 63 6.94 4.65 -5.44
CA TYR A 63 7.73 5.84 -5.11
C TYR A 63 8.78 6.22 -6.16
N GLY A 64 8.90 5.43 -7.22
CA GLY A 64 9.72 5.77 -8.38
C GLY A 64 11.21 5.91 -8.10
N ALA A 65 11.87 6.74 -8.90
CA ALA A 65 13.30 6.96 -8.82
C ALA A 65 13.72 7.75 -7.58
N GLN A 66 12.77 8.40 -6.89
CA GLN A 66 13.08 9.20 -5.70
C GLN A 66 13.09 8.37 -4.43
N GLY A 67 12.35 7.24 -4.41
CA GLY A 67 12.14 6.48 -3.21
C GLY A 67 11.33 7.25 -2.16
N ALA A 68 11.38 6.80 -0.92
CA ALA A 68 10.67 7.45 0.19
C ALA A 68 11.49 7.31 1.47
N GLY A 69 12.19 8.36 1.86
CA GLY A 69 13.00 8.38 3.05
C GLY A 69 14.11 7.35 3.04
N ALA A 70 14.60 6.98 4.23
CA ALA A 70 15.69 6.02 4.38
C ALA A 70 15.24 4.57 4.19
N ASN A 71 13.93 4.31 4.29
CA ASN A 71 13.41 2.95 4.31
C ASN A 71 13.03 2.42 2.94
N ILE A 72 12.82 3.29 1.96
CA ILE A 72 12.45 2.90 0.60
C ILE A 72 13.47 3.48 -0.37
N PRO A 73 14.44 2.67 -0.81
CA PRO A 73 15.43 3.13 -1.78
C PRO A 73 14.81 3.51 -3.12
N PRO A 74 15.52 4.29 -3.94
CA PRO A 74 15.06 4.58 -5.30
C PRO A 74 14.84 3.31 -6.11
N ASN A 75 13.86 3.35 -7.00
CA ASN A 75 13.53 2.27 -7.93
C ASN A 75 13.18 0.95 -7.24
N SER A 76 12.55 1.01 -6.07
CA SER A 76 12.19 -0.18 -5.31
C SER A 76 10.84 -0.72 -5.74
N THR A 77 10.77 -2.04 -5.96
CA THR A 77 9.51 -2.76 -6.07
C THR A 77 8.96 -2.99 -4.67
N LEU A 78 7.69 -2.69 -4.47
CA LEU A 78 7.04 -2.77 -3.17
C LEU A 78 6.10 -3.95 -3.10
N ILE A 79 6.02 -4.58 -1.93
CA ILE A 79 5.07 -5.66 -1.68
C ILE A 79 4.17 -5.22 -0.54
N PHE A 80 2.87 -5.14 -0.83
CA PHE A 80 1.87 -4.78 0.18
C PHE A 80 0.90 -5.91 0.39
N ASP A 81 0.76 -6.33 1.64
CA ASP A 81 -0.35 -7.19 2.07
C ASP A 81 -1.43 -6.25 2.60
N VAL A 82 -2.60 -6.23 1.95
CA VAL A 82 -3.66 -5.27 2.22
C VAL A 82 -4.95 -6.00 2.55
N GLU A 83 -5.64 -5.52 3.57
CA GLU A 83 -6.95 -6.01 3.95
C GLU A 83 -7.94 -4.85 3.90
N LEU A 84 -8.95 -4.95 3.02
CA LEU A 84 -9.99 -3.92 2.90
C LEU A 84 -11.06 -4.18 3.97
N ILE A 85 -11.07 -3.33 5.01
CA ILE A 85 -11.93 -3.52 6.16
C ILE A 85 -13.32 -2.95 5.92
N ASP A 86 -13.38 -1.75 5.33
CA ASP A 86 -14.64 -1.04 5.13
C ASP A 86 -14.54 -0.07 3.96
N PHE A 87 -15.69 0.29 3.44
CA PHE A 87 -15.80 1.35 2.43
C PHE A 87 -17.21 1.95 2.38
#